data_a49e1408416a1489dd71fff06dea216f
#
_entry.id   a49e1408416a1489dd71fff06dea216f
#
_cell.length_a   1.000
_cell.length_b   1.000
_cell.length_c   1.000
_cell.angle_alpha   90.00
_cell.angle_beta   90.00
_cell.angle_gamma   90.00
#
_symmetry.space_group_name_H-M   'P 1'
#
loop_
_entity.id
_entity.type
_entity.pdbx_description
1 polymer ?
#
loop_
_entity_poly.entity_id
_entity_poly.type
_entity_poly.pdbx_seq_one_letter_code
_entity_poly.pdbx_strand_id
1 'polypeptide(L)'
;MPPRSRRPRKRYRYRLRRLTPVATIVVAAALGGIWFGSRHAATPVAVAAPSAPLVVHTRIEKAPRTVRAPERLLVGGSLLGHRFAPSLLAASAVLVDAKTGRVLWAKNAHRRRQVASTTKIMTALLALRNLRPHDIVTVDKSVPRVPLVREGLRTGERVETWKLLYSLLLYSGNDDALALAIAVGGDKWTFIRSMNTEAKQLGLHDTHFSTPSGVKDADNYSSAWDLAALTRVAMRNVRFRTIVRTHIKHVKWNAPTYAKIYVNNNRLLTTYRGATGVKTGYTHKAGPCLVASATRGGRSLIAVVLDSRDMYTDAKRLLDLGFASL
;
A
#
# COMPACT_ATOMS: atom_id res chain seq x y z
N MET A 1 26.93 -32.62 -41.54
CA MET A 1 26.28 -32.10 -40.30
C MET A 1 26.88 -32.82 -39.11
N PRO A 2 27.62 -32.17 -38.19
CA PRO A 2 28.13 -32.81 -36.98
C PRO A 2 27.11 -32.66 -35.84
N PRO A 3 27.09 -33.57 -34.85
CA PRO A 3 26.08 -33.62 -33.81
C PRO A 3 26.32 -32.58 -32.70
N ARG A 4 25.21 -31.99 -32.17
CA ARG A 4 25.21 -30.99 -31.11
C ARG A 4 25.53 -31.63 -29.74
N SER A 5 26.60 -31.15 -29.09
CA SER A 5 26.97 -31.51 -27.72
C SER A 5 26.00 -30.97 -26.70
N ARG A 6 25.43 -31.84 -25.86
CA ARG A 6 24.62 -31.48 -24.68
C ARG A 6 25.55 -31.11 -23.53
N ARG A 7 25.43 -29.88 -23.01
CA ARG A 7 26.08 -29.46 -21.76
C ARG A 7 25.31 -29.98 -20.55
N PRO A 8 25.98 -30.46 -19.47
CA PRO A 8 25.32 -30.99 -18.29
C PRO A 8 24.76 -29.86 -17.38
N ARG A 9 23.54 -30.07 -16.84
CA ARG A 9 22.91 -29.20 -15.85
C ARG A 9 23.56 -29.43 -14.48
N LYS A 10 24.17 -28.38 -13.90
CA LYS A 10 24.64 -28.39 -12.50
C LYS A 10 23.45 -28.41 -11.56
N ARG A 11 23.29 -29.54 -10.83
CA ARG A 11 22.36 -29.68 -9.70
C ARG A 11 23.04 -29.10 -8.46
N TYR A 12 22.52 -27.99 -7.90
CA TYR A 12 22.91 -27.52 -6.58
C TYR A 12 22.22 -28.39 -5.50
N ARG A 13 23.01 -29.18 -4.77
CA ARG A 13 22.56 -29.90 -3.59
C ARG A 13 22.73 -28.99 -2.38
N TYR A 14 21.62 -28.54 -1.76
CA TYR A 14 21.66 -27.92 -0.43
C TYR A 14 21.90 -28.97 0.63
N ARG A 15 23.03 -28.89 1.33
CA ARG A 15 23.32 -29.67 2.55
C ARG A 15 22.57 -29.01 3.72
N LEU A 16 21.56 -29.68 4.24
CA LEU A 16 20.95 -29.37 5.53
C LEU A 16 21.94 -29.74 6.65
N ARG A 17 22.47 -28.75 7.36
CA ARG A 17 23.17 -28.96 8.62
C ARG A 17 22.14 -29.19 9.70
N ARG A 18 22.17 -30.40 10.27
CA ARG A 18 21.42 -30.78 11.49
C ARG A 18 22.03 -30.05 12.68
N LEU A 19 21.22 -29.21 13.36
CA LEU A 19 21.55 -28.67 14.68
C LEU A 19 21.06 -29.64 15.73
N THR A 20 21.97 -30.09 16.58
CA THR A 20 21.73 -30.92 17.76
C THR A 20 21.05 -30.11 18.87
N PRO A 21 20.11 -30.68 19.63
CA PRO A 21 19.52 -29.98 20.76
C PRO A 21 20.46 -30.01 21.98
N VAL A 22 20.65 -28.82 22.57
CA VAL A 22 21.33 -28.67 23.87
C VAL A 22 20.29 -28.93 24.97
N ALA A 23 20.55 -29.96 25.78
CA ALA A 23 19.76 -30.30 26.96
C ALA A 23 20.05 -29.30 28.07
N THR A 24 19.01 -28.64 28.57
CA THR A 24 19.09 -27.76 29.75
C THR A 24 18.80 -28.61 31.00
N ILE A 25 19.78 -28.76 31.87
CA ILE A 25 19.67 -29.43 33.18
C ILE A 25 19.05 -28.42 34.16
N VAL A 26 17.91 -28.76 34.75
CA VAL A 26 17.31 -28.06 35.88
C VAL A 26 17.85 -28.67 37.16
N VAL A 27 18.60 -27.90 37.94
CA VAL A 27 19.01 -28.25 39.31
C VAL A 27 17.99 -27.68 40.28
N ALA A 28 17.27 -28.57 40.97
CA ALA A 28 16.41 -28.23 42.10
C ALA A 28 17.25 -28.25 43.39
N ALA A 29 17.37 -27.12 44.06
CA ALA A 29 17.91 -27.04 45.42
C ALA A 29 16.75 -26.82 46.40
N ALA A 30 16.47 -27.86 47.17
CA ALA A 30 15.60 -27.81 48.35
C ALA A 30 16.43 -27.39 49.57
N LEU A 31 16.06 -26.31 50.21
CA LEU A 31 16.50 -26.02 51.58
C LEU A 31 15.29 -25.61 52.41
N GLY A 32 14.96 -26.44 53.36
CA GLY A 32 13.96 -26.20 54.38
C GLY A 32 14.45 -25.16 55.40
N GLY A 33 13.53 -24.31 55.79
CA GLY A 33 13.70 -23.39 56.92
C GLY A 33 12.37 -23.21 57.64
N ILE A 34 12.26 -23.82 58.79
CA ILE A 34 11.16 -23.65 59.73
C ILE A 34 11.36 -22.31 60.41
N TRP A 35 10.33 -21.42 60.31
CA TRP A 35 10.26 -20.27 61.22
C TRP A 35 8.85 -20.09 61.79
N PHE A 36 8.77 -20.16 63.12
CA PHE A 36 7.61 -19.81 63.94
C PHE A 36 7.48 -18.27 64.05
N GLY A 37 6.31 -17.73 63.97
CA GLY A 37 6.11 -16.41 64.54
C GLY A 37 4.94 -15.61 64.04
N SER A 38 3.95 -15.44 64.90
CA SER A 38 2.99 -14.35 65.07
C SER A 38 1.94 -14.07 63.97
N ARG A 39 0.72 -14.40 64.35
CA ARG A 39 -0.54 -14.01 63.71
C ARG A 39 -0.76 -12.49 63.88
N HIS A 40 -0.63 -11.76 62.83
CA HIS A 40 -1.32 -10.48 62.68
C HIS A 40 -2.36 -10.65 61.57
N ALA A 41 -3.63 -10.49 61.96
CA ALA A 41 -4.75 -10.47 61.01
C ALA A 41 -4.65 -9.23 60.13
N ALA A 42 -4.18 -9.40 58.90
CA ALA A 42 -4.29 -8.36 57.88
C ALA A 42 -5.66 -8.46 57.22
N THR A 43 -6.46 -7.40 57.36
CA THR A 43 -7.68 -7.21 56.58
C THR A 43 -7.40 -7.33 55.08
N PRO A 44 -8.22 -8.08 54.31
CA PRO A 44 -8.01 -8.18 52.90
C PRO A 44 -8.32 -6.82 52.23
N VAL A 45 -7.28 -6.17 51.71
CA VAL A 45 -7.48 -5.06 50.77
C VAL A 45 -8.13 -5.66 49.54
N ALA A 46 -9.34 -5.27 49.23
CA ALA A 46 -10.04 -5.64 48.01
C ALA A 46 -9.22 -5.08 46.83
N VAL A 47 -8.47 -5.94 46.16
CA VAL A 47 -7.85 -5.62 44.86
C VAL A 47 -9.00 -5.45 43.87
N ALA A 48 -9.27 -4.22 43.48
CA ALA A 48 -10.22 -3.93 42.42
C ALA A 48 -9.85 -4.72 41.20
N ALA A 49 -10.77 -5.53 40.66
CA ALA A 49 -10.63 -6.25 39.45
C ALA A 49 -10.21 -5.27 38.32
N PRO A 50 -9.25 -5.61 37.46
CA PRO A 50 -8.88 -4.74 36.35
C PRO A 50 -10.13 -4.49 35.51
N SER A 51 -10.54 -3.22 35.43
CA SER A 51 -11.65 -2.79 34.61
C SER A 51 -11.39 -3.30 33.17
N ALA A 52 -12.36 -4.02 32.63
CA ALA A 52 -12.32 -4.50 31.25
C ALA A 52 -11.92 -3.35 30.32
N PRO A 53 -11.01 -3.56 29.35
CA PRO A 53 -10.62 -2.51 28.44
C PRO A 53 -11.88 -2.03 27.72
N LEU A 54 -12.20 -0.73 27.85
CA LEU A 54 -13.23 -0.08 27.06
C LEU A 54 -12.92 -0.38 25.58
N VAL A 55 -13.69 -1.28 24.99
CA VAL A 55 -13.73 -1.43 23.52
C VAL A 55 -14.43 -0.17 23.04
N VAL A 56 -13.67 0.87 22.76
CA VAL A 56 -14.17 2.04 22.07
C VAL A 56 -14.46 1.56 20.64
N HIS A 57 -15.68 1.06 20.44
CA HIS A 57 -16.29 1.08 19.12
C HIS A 57 -16.48 2.56 18.80
N THR A 58 -15.48 3.19 18.20
CA THR A 58 -15.66 4.51 17.59
C THR A 58 -16.71 4.32 16.50
N ARG A 59 -17.97 4.50 16.90
CA ARG A 59 -19.07 4.77 15.95
C ARG A 59 -18.62 6.02 15.24
N ILE A 60 -18.12 5.85 14.01
CA ILE A 60 -17.74 6.96 13.14
C ILE A 60 -19.02 7.72 12.90
N GLU A 61 -19.26 8.75 13.70
CA GLU A 61 -20.28 9.74 13.42
C GLU A 61 -19.90 10.30 12.05
N LYS A 62 -20.74 10.02 11.05
CA LYS A 62 -20.53 10.49 9.67
C LYS A 62 -20.58 12.00 9.73
N ALA A 63 -19.42 12.65 9.80
CA ALA A 63 -19.32 14.08 9.51
C ALA A 63 -20.04 14.33 8.17
N PRO A 64 -20.80 15.43 8.05
CA PRO A 64 -21.55 15.74 6.83
C PRO A 64 -20.57 15.69 5.66
N ARG A 65 -20.81 14.76 4.72
CA ARG A 65 -20.00 14.61 3.50
C ARG A 65 -20.23 15.85 2.67
N THR A 66 -19.28 16.77 2.69
CA THR A 66 -19.22 17.80 1.64
C THR A 66 -19.14 17.07 0.31
N VAL A 67 -20.18 17.20 -0.51
CA VAL A 67 -20.20 16.69 -1.89
C VAL A 67 -19.05 17.40 -2.62
N ARG A 68 -17.95 16.70 -2.82
CA ARG A 68 -16.84 17.24 -3.59
C ARG A 68 -17.22 17.22 -5.06
N ALA A 69 -16.93 18.30 -5.77
CA ALA A 69 -17.02 18.30 -7.22
C ALA A 69 -16.18 17.17 -7.82
N PRO A 70 -16.64 16.50 -8.89
CA PRO A 70 -15.90 15.47 -9.57
C PRO A 70 -14.48 15.95 -9.93
N GLU A 71 -13.49 15.06 -9.74
CA GLU A 71 -12.12 15.37 -10.11
C GLU A 71 -11.98 15.27 -11.64
N ARG A 72 -12.06 16.40 -12.31
CA ARG A 72 -11.97 16.46 -13.77
C ARG A 72 -10.52 16.61 -14.21
N LEU A 73 -10.06 15.71 -15.07
CA LEU A 73 -8.88 15.95 -15.89
C LEU A 73 -9.31 16.80 -17.08
N LEU A 74 -8.55 17.84 -17.36
CA LEU A 74 -8.88 18.78 -18.41
C LEU A 74 -8.20 18.35 -19.72
N VAL A 75 -9.01 18.02 -20.72
CA VAL A 75 -8.56 17.92 -22.10
C VAL A 75 -8.63 19.33 -22.68
N GLY A 76 -7.57 20.09 -22.51
CA GLY A 76 -7.56 21.48 -22.97
C GLY A 76 -6.17 21.88 -23.47
N GLY A 77 -6.13 22.39 -24.70
CA GLY A 77 -4.91 22.72 -25.41
C GLY A 77 -4.35 21.54 -26.21
N SER A 78 -3.50 21.81 -27.18
CA SER A 78 -2.88 20.79 -28.02
C SER A 78 -2.23 19.73 -27.13
N LEU A 79 -2.74 18.48 -27.14
CA LEU A 79 -1.95 17.34 -26.72
C LEU A 79 -0.61 17.49 -27.43
N LEU A 80 0.51 17.36 -26.70
CA LEU A 80 1.84 17.43 -27.30
C LEU A 80 1.81 16.56 -28.55
N GLY A 81 1.88 17.22 -29.72
CA GLY A 81 1.50 16.64 -30.99
C GLY A 81 2.22 15.33 -31.28
N HIS A 82 1.64 14.48 -32.11
CA HIS A 82 2.18 13.16 -32.50
C HIS A 82 3.65 13.16 -32.92
N ARG A 83 4.23 14.30 -33.30
CA ARG A 83 5.66 14.46 -33.65
C ARG A 83 6.62 14.16 -32.50
N PHE A 84 6.17 14.20 -31.23
CA PHE A 84 6.98 13.92 -30.05
C PHE A 84 6.41 12.77 -29.20
N ALA A 85 5.56 11.93 -29.79
CA ALA A 85 5.00 10.79 -29.08
C ALA A 85 6.13 9.82 -28.64
N PRO A 86 6.35 9.61 -27.33
CA PRO A 86 7.37 8.67 -26.90
C PRO A 86 6.95 7.27 -27.31
N SER A 87 7.92 6.47 -27.82
CA SER A 87 7.70 5.05 -28.01
C SER A 87 7.56 4.39 -26.62
N LEU A 88 6.34 3.96 -26.27
CA LEU A 88 6.04 3.31 -25.00
C LEU A 88 5.66 1.85 -25.19
N LEU A 89 6.20 0.99 -24.33
CA LEU A 89 5.83 -0.42 -24.23
C LEU A 89 4.51 -0.62 -23.46
N ALA A 90 4.05 0.39 -22.73
CA ALA A 90 2.81 0.37 -22.00
C ALA A 90 1.60 0.21 -22.94
N ALA A 91 0.66 -0.64 -22.54
CA ALA A 91 -0.59 -0.84 -23.26
C ALA A 91 -1.58 0.33 -23.04
N SER A 92 -1.52 0.99 -21.89
CA SER A 92 -2.25 2.23 -21.59
C SER A 92 -1.39 3.17 -20.77
N ALA A 93 -1.46 4.48 -21.05
CA ALA A 93 -0.72 5.48 -20.29
C ALA A 93 -1.35 6.86 -20.37
N VAL A 94 -1.03 7.71 -19.38
CA VAL A 94 -1.39 9.12 -19.38
C VAL A 94 -0.34 9.95 -18.65
N LEU A 95 -0.11 11.18 -19.11
CA LEU A 95 0.70 12.20 -18.46
C LEU A 95 -0.18 13.41 -18.14
N VAL A 96 -0.12 13.87 -16.90
CA VAL A 96 -0.97 14.94 -16.38
C VAL A 96 -0.15 15.96 -15.61
N ASP A 97 -0.42 17.23 -15.79
CA ASP A 97 0.00 18.29 -14.87
C ASP A 97 -0.78 18.15 -13.56
N ALA A 98 -0.05 17.87 -12.45
CA ALA A 98 -0.67 17.56 -11.18
C ALA A 98 -1.44 18.75 -10.57
N LYS A 99 -1.00 19.99 -10.83
CA LYS A 99 -1.61 21.21 -10.31
C LYS A 99 -2.92 21.55 -11.03
N THR A 100 -2.88 21.59 -12.34
CA THR A 100 -4.01 22.02 -13.15
C THR A 100 -4.98 20.90 -13.51
N GLY A 101 -4.50 19.66 -13.59
CA GLY A 101 -5.25 18.51 -14.12
C GLY A 101 -5.22 18.43 -15.64
N ARG A 102 -4.46 19.30 -16.31
CA ARG A 102 -4.34 19.26 -17.76
C ARG A 102 -3.63 17.97 -18.21
N VAL A 103 -4.26 17.26 -19.14
CA VAL A 103 -3.66 16.08 -19.77
C VAL A 103 -2.68 16.57 -20.83
N LEU A 104 -1.43 16.14 -20.71
CA LEU A 104 -0.34 16.51 -21.61
C LEU A 104 -0.13 15.44 -22.70
N TRP A 105 -0.36 14.18 -22.37
CA TRP A 105 -0.25 13.08 -23.31
C TRP A 105 -1.09 11.88 -22.85
N ALA A 106 -1.60 11.09 -23.80
CA ALA A 106 -2.45 9.95 -23.52
C ALA A 106 -2.33 8.85 -24.59
N LYS A 107 -2.36 7.57 -24.14
CA LYS A 107 -2.45 6.36 -24.96
C LYS A 107 -3.44 5.41 -24.35
N ASN A 108 -4.55 5.11 -25.02
CA ASN A 108 -5.58 4.20 -24.52
C ASN A 108 -5.97 4.49 -23.05
N ALA A 109 -6.01 5.79 -22.66
CA ALA A 109 -6.04 6.21 -21.27
C ALA A 109 -7.33 5.79 -20.55
N HIS A 110 -8.45 5.66 -21.25
CA HIS A 110 -9.76 5.23 -20.74
C HIS A 110 -9.98 3.71 -20.80
N ARG A 111 -9.02 2.96 -21.35
CA ARG A 111 -9.19 1.51 -21.42
C ARG A 111 -9.14 0.89 -20.04
N ARG A 112 -10.21 0.22 -19.64
CA ARG A 112 -10.31 -0.55 -18.39
C ARG A 112 -9.30 -1.69 -18.38
N ARG A 113 -8.52 -1.78 -17.31
CA ARG A 113 -7.49 -2.79 -17.09
C ARG A 113 -7.45 -3.22 -15.64
N GLN A 114 -7.02 -4.42 -15.37
CA GLN A 114 -6.59 -4.77 -14.02
C GLN A 114 -5.35 -3.92 -13.67
N VAL A 115 -5.33 -3.37 -12.47
CA VAL A 115 -4.34 -2.37 -12.06
C VAL A 115 -3.49 -2.82 -10.86
N ALA A 116 -3.69 -4.05 -10.44
CA ALA A 116 -2.96 -4.65 -9.32
C ALA A 116 -2.92 -3.72 -8.08
N SER A 117 -1.80 -3.67 -7.41
CA SER A 117 -1.63 -2.89 -6.16
C SER A 117 -1.67 -1.37 -6.33
N THR A 118 -1.86 -0.81 -7.52
CA THR A 118 -2.17 0.63 -7.63
C THR A 118 -3.54 0.97 -7.04
N THR A 119 -4.44 -0.02 -6.90
CA THR A 119 -5.68 0.03 -6.10
C THR A 119 -5.47 0.59 -4.69
N LYS A 120 -4.32 0.31 -4.08
CA LYS A 120 -3.99 0.75 -2.72
C LYS A 120 -3.90 2.27 -2.55
N ILE A 121 -3.89 3.03 -3.65
CA ILE A 121 -4.02 4.50 -3.62
C ILE A 121 -5.40 4.87 -3.06
N MET A 122 -6.49 4.21 -3.51
CA MET A 122 -7.84 4.42 -2.98
C MET A 122 -7.94 3.95 -1.53
N THR A 123 -7.38 2.80 -1.20
CA THR A 123 -7.37 2.27 0.17
C THR A 123 -6.68 3.25 1.13
N ALA A 124 -5.50 3.75 0.75
CA ALA A 124 -4.78 4.74 1.54
C ALA A 124 -5.54 6.06 1.67
N LEU A 125 -6.18 6.53 0.58
CA LEU A 125 -6.97 7.76 0.60
C LEU A 125 -8.12 7.68 1.61
N LEU A 126 -8.87 6.57 1.61
CA LEU A 126 -9.98 6.37 2.55
C LEU A 126 -9.48 6.18 3.99
N ALA A 127 -8.40 5.43 4.19
CA ALA A 127 -7.80 5.27 5.51
C ALA A 127 -7.31 6.60 6.09
N LEU A 128 -6.62 7.42 5.30
CA LEU A 128 -6.12 8.73 5.71
C LEU A 128 -7.22 9.77 6.03
N ARG A 129 -8.41 9.59 5.47
CA ARG A 129 -9.56 10.47 5.77
C ARG A 129 -10.33 10.06 7.02
N ASN A 130 -10.27 8.78 7.38
CA ASN A 130 -11.09 8.24 8.45
C ASN A 130 -10.30 7.89 9.71
N LEU A 131 -8.98 7.74 9.62
CA LEU A 131 -8.12 7.33 10.72
C LEU A 131 -7.03 8.37 11.00
N ARG A 132 -6.73 8.55 12.29
CA ARG A 132 -5.60 9.34 12.75
C ARG A 132 -4.32 8.49 12.75
N PRO A 133 -3.12 9.07 12.72
CA PRO A 133 -1.87 8.30 12.65
C PRO A 133 -1.71 7.27 13.77
N HIS A 134 -2.10 7.62 14.99
CA HIS A 134 -1.93 6.81 16.20
C HIS A 134 -3.18 6.03 16.61
N ASP A 135 -4.27 6.07 15.82
CA ASP A 135 -5.41 5.19 16.05
C ASP A 135 -4.96 3.74 15.93
N ILE A 136 -5.39 2.93 16.91
CA ILE A 136 -5.01 1.52 16.97
C ILE A 136 -5.98 0.67 16.14
N VAL A 137 -5.44 -0.02 15.17
CA VAL A 137 -6.13 -1.04 14.39
C VAL A 137 -5.90 -2.40 15.03
N THR A 138 -6.98 -3.06 15.44
CA THR A 138 -6.93 -4.46 15.89
C THR A 138 -7.08 -5.36 14.67
N VAL A 139 -6.14 -6.26 14.47
CA VAL A 139 -6.06 -7.14 13.31
C VAL A 139 -7.12 -8.25 13.40
N ASP A 140 -8.08 -8.23 12.48
CA ASP A 140 -9.14 -9.25 12.38
C ASP A 140 -8.57 -10.62 11.96
N LYS A 141 -9.27 -11.70 12.36
CA LYS A 141 -8.91 -13.10 12.04
C LYS A 141 -8.81 -13.42 10.55
N SER A 142 -9.44 -12.65 9.68
CA SER A 142 -9.37 -12.82 8.21
C SER A 142 -8.09 -12.23 7.61
N VAL A 143 -7.46 -11.26 8.28
CA VAL A 143 -6.32 -10.50 7.76
C VAL A 143 -5.09 -11.39 7.49
N PRO A 144 -4.65 -12.30 8.38
CA PRO A 144 -3.50 -13.16 8.10
C PRO A 144 -3.69 -14.15 6.95
N ARG A 145 -4.94 -14.34 6.49
CA ARG A 145 -5.30 -15.31 5.44
C ARG A 145 -5.23 -14.72 4.02
N VAL A 146 -4.95 -13.42 3.88
CA VAL A 146 -4.83 -12.83 2.54
C VAL A 146 -3.65 -13.43 1.77
N PRO A 147 -3.79 -13.59 0.44
CA PRO A 147 -2.73 -14.16 -0.37
C PRO A 147 -1.61 -13.16 -0.70
N LEU A 148 -0.48 -13.67 -1.20
CA LEU A 148 0.66 -12.95 -1.77
C LEU A 148 1.39 -12.04 -0.76
N VAL A 149 1.89 -10.88 -1.21
CA VAL A 149 2.70 -9.97 -0.40
C VAL A 149 2.01 -9.61 0.91
N ARG A 150 2.60 -9.97 2.03
CA ARG A 150 2.07 -9.73 3.37
C ARG A 150 3.13 -9.12 4.26
N GLU A 151 2.70 -8.21 5.12
CA GLU A 151 3.48 -7.69 6.22
C GLU A 151 3.76 -8.78 7.27
N GLY A 152 2.81 -9.67 7.46
CA GLY A 152 2.84 -10.73 8.46
C GLY A 152 2.06 -10.39 9.72
N LEU A 153 0.99 -9.62 9.58
CA LEU A 153 0.08 -9.27 10.67
C LEU A 153 -0.56 -10.52 11.29
N ARG A 154 -0.73 -10.53 12.62
CA ARG A 154 -1.31 -11.64 13.38
C ARG A 154 -2.67 -11.26 13.93
N THR A 155 -3.58 -12.22 14.00
CA THR A 155 -4.91 -12.02 14.60
C THR A 155 -4.80 -11.44 16.01
N GLY A 156 -5.58 -10.41 16.29
CA GLY A 156 -5.60 -9.70 17.58
C GLY A 156 -4.43 -8.72 17.80
N GLU A 157 -3.48 -8.66 16.88
CA GLU A 157 -2.37 -7.68 16.94
C GLU A 157 -2.92 -6.24 16.91
N ARG A 158 -2.37 -5.38 17.75
CA ARG A 158 -2.77 -3.96 17.85
C ARG A 158 -1.71 -3.09 17.21
N VAL A 159 -2.05 -2.45 16.11
CA VAL A 159 -1.09 -1.71 15.27
C VAL A 159 -1.55 -0.29 15.03
N GLU A 160 -0.66 0.67 15.19
CA GLU A 160 -0.95 2.07 14.84
C GLU A 160 -1.16 2.23 13.32
N THR A 161 -2.17 2.99 12.94
CA THR A 161 -2.55 3.25 11.54
C THR A 161 -1.39 3.70 10.66
N TRP A 162 -0.50 4.57 11.16
CA TRP A 162 0.63 5.06 10.39
C TRP A 162 1.60 3.94 9.95
N LYS A 163 1.79 2.91 10.79
CA LYS A 163 2.63 1.75 10.48
C LYS A 163 2.05 0.96 9.31
N LEU A 164 0.75 0.68 9.37
CA LEU A 164 0.03 0.00 8.28
C LEU A 164 0.07 0.79 6.97
N LEU A 165 -0.06 2.12 7.03
CA LEU A 165 0.02 2.98 5.85
C LEU A 165 1.41 2.98 5.20
N TYR A 166 2.49 2.96 5.98
CA TYR A 166 3.85 2.83 5.43
C TYR A 166 4.05 1.47 4.77
N SER A 167 3.66 0.37 5.41
CA SER A 167 3.71 -0.95 4.82
C SER A 167 2.85 -1.05 3.55
N LEU A 168 1.61 -0.59 3.59
CA LEU A 168 0.69 -0.56 2.45
C LEU A 168 1.30 0.12 1.22
N LEU A 169 1.91 1.28 1.39
CA LEU A 169 2.34 2.13 0.27
C LEU A 169 3.77 1.84 -0.18
N LEU A 170 4.71 1.52 0.71
CA LEU A 170 6.10 1.22 0.38
C LEU A 170 6.29 -0.24 -0.01
N TYR A 171 5.93 -1.16 0.88
CA TYR A 171 6.12 -2.59 0.74
C TYR A 171 4.99 -3.28 -0.03
N SER A 172 3.78 -2.68 0.00
CA SER A 172 2.60 -3.18 -0.72
C SER A 172 1.87 -4.35 -0.03
N GLY A 173 1.88 -4.43 1.32
CA GLY A 173 1.21 -5.49 2.07
C GLY A 173 -0.29 -5.59 1.79
N ASN A 174 -0.77 -6.80 1.54
CA ASN A 174 -2.19 -7.07 1.28
C ASN A 174 -2.98 -7.20 2.57
N ASP A 175 -2.34 -7.69 3.62
CA ASP A 175 -2.86 -7.75 4.98
C ASP A 175 -3.07 -6.34 5.55
N ASP A 176 -2.13 -5.42 5.32
CA ASP A 176 -2.32 -4.01 5.67
C ASP A 176 -3.57 -3.41 4.99
N ALA A 177 -3.75 -3.73 3.70
CA ALA A 177 -4.92 -3.25 2.95
C ALA A 177 -6.23 -3.75 3.57
N LEU A 178 -6.30 -5.01 3.97
CA LEU A 178 -7.48 -5.58 4.58
C LEU A 178 -7.67 -5.09 6.02
N ALA A 179 -6.60 -4.97 6.80
CA ALA A 179 -6.68 -4.44 8.17
C ALA A 179 -7.21 -3.01 8.19
N LEU A 180 -6.68 -2.13 7.33
CA LEU A 180 -7.19 -0.76 7.17
C LEU A 180 -8.62 -0.72 6.65
N ALA A 181 -8.98 -1.62 5.73
CA ALA A 181 -10.34 -1.72 5.20
C ALA A 181 -11.35 -2.07 6.30
N ILE A 182 -11.04 -3.04 7.15
CA ILE A 182 -11.90 -3.43 8.26
C ILE A 182 -11.96 -2.32 9.32
N ALA A 183 -10.83 -1.68 9.63
CA ALA A 183 -10.80 -0.57 10.59
C ALA A 183 -11.66 0.62 10.17
N VAL A 184 -11.73 0.92 8.86
CA VAL A 184 -12.55 2.02 8.33
C VAL A 184 -14.00 1.63 8.10
N GLY A 185 -14.24 0.44 7.56
CA GLY A 185 -15.57 0.00 7.12
C GLY A 185 -16.34 -0.84 8.15
N GLY A 186 -15.67 -1.30 9.21
CA GLY A 186 -16.18 -2.33 10.11
C GLY A 186 -16.03 -3.74 9.51
N ASP A 187 -16.17 -3.87 8.20
CA ASP A 187 -15.94 -5.08 7.45
C ASP A 187 -15.39 -4.79 6.03
N LYS A 188 -14.89 -5.83 5.36
CA LYS A 188 -14.32 -5.74 4.01
C LYS A 188 -15.32 -5.20 2.99
N TRP A 189 -16.57 -5.65 3.03
CA TRP A 189 -17.57 -5.36 2.01
C TRP A 189 -18.08 -3.93 2.10
N THR A 190 -18.30 -3.46 3.32
CA THR A 190 -18.65 -2.05 3.59
C THR A 190 -17.55 -1.12 3.11
N PHE A 191 -16.28 -1.48 3.32
CA PHE A 191 -15.16 -0.71 2.80
C PHE A 191 -15.11 -0.69 1.27
N ILE A 192 -15.32 -1.83 0.60
CA ILE A 192 -15.38 -1.92 -0.86
C ILE A 192 -16.52 -1.06 -1.41
N ARG A 193 -17.69 -1.08 -0.78
CA ARG A 193 -18.79 -0.16 -1.15
C ARG A 193 -18.35 1.30 -1.02
N SER A 194 -17.62 1.65 0.02
CA SER A 194 -17.07 3.00 0.20
C SER A 194 -16.05 3.37 -0.87
N MET A 195 -15.18 2.43 -1.30
CA MET A 195 -14.25 2.64 -2.41
C MET A 195 -14.99 2.97 -3.71
N ASN A 196 -16.04 2.23 -4.03
CA ASN A 196 -16.84 2.45 -5.25
C ASN A 196 -17.71 3.71 -5.16
N THR A 197 -18.20 4.05 -3.98
CA THR A 197 -18.90 5.33 -3.74
C THR A 197 -17.96 6.50 -3.95
N GLU A 198 -16.73 6.44 -3.41
CA GLU A 198 -15.72 7.47 -3.62
C GLU A 198 -15.31 7.56 -5.09
N ALA A 199 -15.14 6.43 -5.79
CA ALA A 199 -14.86 6.42 -7.23
C ALA A 199 -15.93 7.18 -8.02
N LYS A 200 -17.21 6.91 -7.76
CA LYS A 200 -18.33 7.64 -8.37
C LYS A 200 -18.30 9.15 -8.06
N GLN A 201 -18.07 9.51 -6.81
CA GLN A 201 -17.99 10.91 -6.38
C GLN A 201 -16.83 11.67 -7.04
N LEU A 202 -15.72 10.98 -7.29
CA LEU A 202 -14.57 11.53 -8.00
C LEU A 202 -14.73 11.52 -9.53
N GLY A 203 -15.79 10.94 -10.08
CA GLY A 203 -16.01 10.83 -11.51
C GLY A 203 -15.09 9.81 -12.19
N LEU A 204 -14.68 8.76 -11.48
CA LEU A 204 -13.85 7.68 -12.02
C LEU A 204 -14.73 6.64 -12.72
N HIS A 205 -15.10 6.94 -13.97
CA HIS A 205 -16.11 6.17 -14.73
C HIS A 205 -15.61 4.81 -15.22
N ASP A 206 -14.30 4.65 -15.33
CA ASP A 206 -13.65 3.43 -15.79
C ASP A 206 -13.06 2.60 -14.63
N THR A 207 -13.58 2.80 -13.40
CA THR A 207 -13.04 2.19 -12.18
C THR A 207 -14.09 1.41 -11.42
N HIS A 208 -13.73 0.19 -11.03
CA HIS A 208 -14.48 -0.62 -10.07
C HIS A 208 -13.51 -1.34 -9.13
N PHE A 209 -13.81 -1.30 -7.85
CA PHE A 209 -13.04 -1.98 -6.81
C PHE A 209 -13.83 -3.15 -6.25
N SER A 210 -13.23 -4.32 -6.21
CA SER A 210 -13.74 -5.55 -5.60
C SER A 210 -12.86 -6.04 -4.45
N THR A 211 -11.65 -5.48 -4.33
CA THR A 211 -10.74 -5.73 -3.20
C THR A 211 -10.03 -4.46 -2.76
N PRO A 212 -9.63 -4.35 -1.48
CA PRO A 212 -8.84 -3.22 -1.01
C PRO A 212 -7.37 -3.27 -1.48
N SER A 213 -6.89 -4.40 -1.99
CA SER A 213 -5.50 -4.62 -2.38
C SER A 213 -5.25 -4.64 -3.89
N GLY A 214 -6.28 -4.89 -4.71
CA GLY A 214 -6.16 -5.06 -6.16
C GLY A 214 -5.62 -6.42 -6.59
N VAL A 215 -5.71 -7.44 -5.73
CA VAL A 215 -5.12 -8.77 -5.99
C VAL A 215 -6.20 -9.85 -5.96
N LYS A 216 -6.05 -10.83 -6.88
CA LYS A 216 -6.91 -12.02 -7.03
C LYS A 216 -8.38 -11.76 -7.39
N ASP A 217 -8.67 -10.65 -8.07
CA ASP A 217 -10.04 -10.39 -8.49
C ASP A 217 -10.10 -9.81 -9.90
N ALA A 218 -10.88 -10.47 -10.77
CA ALA A 218 -11.04 -10.05 -12.16
C ALA A 218 -11.86 -8.76 -12.28
N ASP A 219 -12.74 -8.49 -11.29
CA ASP A 219 -13.64 -7.34 -11.30
C ASP A 219 -12.98 -6.07 -10.72
N ASN A 220 -11.72 -6.16 -10.28
CA ASN A 220 -10.97 -5.01 -9.82
C ASN A 220 -10.22 -4.37 -10.98
N TYR A 221 -10.79 -3.33 -11.55
CA TYR A 221 -10.22 -2.63 -12.69
C TYR A 221 -10.23 -1.10 -12.51
N SER A 222 -9.39 -0.44 -13.29
CA SER A 222 -9.38 1.01 -13.46
C SER A 222 -8.80 1.36 -14.85
N SER A 223 -8.66 2.65 -15.13
CA SER A 223 -7.99 3.17 -16.32
C SER A 223 -6.80 4.04 -15.94
N ALA A 224 -5.90 4.31 -16.89
CA ALA A 224 -4.80 5.23 -16.64
C ALA A 224 -5.31 6.63 -16.32
N TRP A 225 -6.39 7.05 -16.97
CA TRP A 225 -7.09 8.31 -16.74
C TRP A 225 -7.58 8.42 -15.29
N ASP A 226 -8.36 7.44 -14.85
CA ASP A 226 -8.96 7.44 -13.52
C ASP A 226 -7.92 7.33 -12.40
N LEU A 227 -6.86 6.53 -12.61
CA LEU A 227 -5.75 6.47 -11.66
C LEU A 227 -4.99 7.80 -11.55
N ALA A 228 -4.85 8.55 -12.63
CA ALA A 228 -4.26 9.89 -12.59
C ALA A 228 -5.15 10.87 -11.80
N ALA A 229 -6.46 10.86 -12.04
CA ALA A 229 -7.43 11.66 -11.31
C ALA A 229 -7.43 11.31 -9.80
N LEU A 230 -7.52 10.03 -9.47
CA LEU A 230 -7.42 9.53 -8.09
C LEU A 230 -6.12 9.97 -7.42
N THR A 231 -5.01 9.85 -8.15
CA THR A 231 -3.69 10.21 -7.63
C THR A 231 -3.59 11.71 -7.34
N ARG A 232 -4.14 12.57 -8.19
CA ARG A 232 -4.19 14.02 -7.92
C ARG A 232 -4.91 14.30 -6.60
N VAL A 233 -6.04 13.65 -6.34
CA VAL A 233 -6.77 13.78 -5.07
C VAL A 233 -5.94 13.29 -3.90
N ALA A 234 -5.34 12.10 -4.00
CA ALA A 234 -4.52 11.52 -2.94
C ALA A 234 -3.30 12.40 -2.62
N MET A 235 -2.66 12.95 -3.64
CA MET A 235 -1.50 13.83 -3.51
C MET A 235 -1.81 15.20 -2.87
N ARG A 236 -3.08 15.60 -2.71
CA ARG A 236 -3.46 16.78 -1.90
C ARG A 236 -3.29 16.54 -0.40
N ASN A 237 -3.35 15.28 0.03
CA ASN A 237 -3.14 14.91 1.43
C ASN A 237 -1.63 14.91 1.76
N VAL A 238 -1.22 15.73 2.74
CA VAL A 238 0.19 15.88 3.13
C VAL A 238 0.78 14.56 3.61
N ARG A 239 0.04 13.80 4.44
CA ARG A 239 0.49 12.49 4.94
C ARG A 239 0.71 11.49 3.80
N PHE A 240 -0.21 11.45 2.82
CA PHE A 240 -0.04 10.61 1.63
C PHE A 240 1.25 10.95 0.88
N ARG A 241 1.46 12.25 0.57
CA ARG A 241 2.68 12.69 -0.11
C ARG A 241 3.95 12.32 0.65
N THR A 242 3.94 12.51 1.97
CA THR A 242 5.10 12.17 2.81
C THR A 242 5.42 10.67 2.73
N ILE A 243 4.40 9.81 2.82
CA ILE A 243 4.60 8.36 2.79
C ILE A 243 5.13 7.92 1.41
N VAL A 244 4.46 8.29 0.31
CA VAL A 244 4.82 7.78 -1.03
C VAL A 244 6.17 8.28 -1.54
N ARG A 245 6.67 9.42 -1.04
CA ARG A 245 8.01 9.93 -1.36
C ARG A 245 9.12 9.35 -0.49
N THR A 246 8.77 8.64 0.59
CA THR A 246 9.75 7.99 1.48
C THR A 246 10.41 6.83 0.75
N HIS A 247 11.75 6.81 0.68
CA HIS A 247 12.51 5.73 0.09
C HIS A 247 12.68 4.57 1.06
N ILE A 248 13.14 4.84 2.28
CA ILE A 248 13.34 3.85 3.33
C ILE A 248 12.66 4.35 4.61
N LYS A 249 11.96 3.46 5.31
CA LYS A 249 11.35 3.72 6.61
C LYS A 249 11.66 2.61 7.60
N HIS A 250 12.32 2.97 8.69
CA HIS A 250 12.47 2.10 9.86
C HIS A 250 11.23 2.24 10.74
N VAL A 251 10.63 1.13 11.10
CA VAL A 251 9.41 1.08 11.92
C VAL A 251 9.62 0.14 13.09
N LYS A 252 9.55 0.67 14.30
CA LYS A 252 9.51 -0.15 15.52
C LYS A 252 8.14 -0.80 15.65
N TRP A 253 8.12 -2.11 15.81
CA TRP A 253 6.92 -2.88 16.10
C TRP A 253 7.00 -3.44 17.51
N ASN A 254 5.85 -3.54 18.18
CA ASN A 254 5.77 -4.19 19.48
C ASN A 254 5.75 -5.72 19.29
N ALA A 255 6.16 -6.47 20.32
CA ALA A 255 5.99 -7.91 20.31
C ALA A 255 4.52 -8.29 20.05
N PRO A 256 4.25 -9.40 19.34
CA PRO A 256 5.18 -10.42 18.86
C PRO A 256 5.83 -10.13 17.50
N THR A 257 5.61 -8.97 16.91
CA THR A 257 6.16 -8.59 15.61
C THR A 257 7.51 -7.88 15.79
N TYR A 258 8.42 -8.05 14.83
CA TYR A 258 9.76 -7.46 14.88
C TYR A 258 9.79 -6.10 14.20
N ALA A 259 10.79 -5.28 14.58
CA ALA A 259 11.07 -4.04 13.86
C ALA A 259 11.29 -4.29 12.37
N LYS A 260 10.77 -3.40 11.54
CA LYS A 260 10.75 -3.52 10.08
C LYS A 260 11.52 -2.39 9.41
N ILE A 261 12.08 -2.71 8.25
CA ILE A 261 12.66 -1.72 7.34
C ILE A 261 11.89 -1.83 6.03
N TYR A 262 11.10 -0.80 5.71
CA TYR A 262 10.39 -0.75 4.43
C TYR A 262 11.22 0.02 3.42
N VAL A 263 11.60 -0.66 2.34
CA VAL A 263 12.16 -0.05 1.15
C VAL A 263 11.02 0.14 0.14
N ASN A 264 10.88 1.34 -0.37
CA ASN A 264 9.83 1.64 -1.33
C ASN A 264 10.07 0.90 -2.66
N ASN A 265 9.08 0.15 -3.10
CA ASN A 265 9.15 -0.61 -4.36
C ASN A 265 9.23 0.29 -5.61
N ASN A 266 9.02 1.60 -5.48
CA ASN A 266 9.13 2.54 -6.58
C ASN A 266 10.58 2.99 -6.80
N ARG A 267 11.29 2.32 -7.71
CA ARG A 267 12.69 2.63 -8.04
C ARG A 267 12.92 4.03 -8.59
N LEU A 268 11.87 4.74 -9.08
CA LEU A 268 12.05 6.11 -9.56
C LEU A 268 12.54 7.04 -8.46
N LEU A 269 12.21 6.78 -7.20
CA LEU A 269 12.66 7.61 -6.07
C LEU A 269 14.19 7.76 -5.97
N THR A 270 14.94 6.77 -6.48
CA THR A 270 16.41 6.79 -6.51
C THR A 270 17.00 6.95 -7.91
N THR A 271 16.21 6.72 -8.96
CA THR A 271 16.73 6.65 -10.34
C THR A 271 16.19 7.75 -11.26
N TYR A 272 15.36 8.66 -10.72
CA TYR A 272 14.78 9.75 -11.50
C TYR A 272 14.76 11.05 -10.69
N ARG A 273 15.43 12.09 -11.19
CA ARG A 273 15.54 13.40 -10.53
C ARG A 273 14.14 13.99 -10.30
N GLY A 274 13.87 14.36 -9.05
CA GLY A 274 12.63 15.00 -8.65
C GLY A 274 11.45 14.03 -8.45
N ALA A 275 11.66 12.70 -8.49
CA ALA A 275 10.60 11.73 -8.20
C ALA A 275 10.02 11.93 -6.80
N THR A 276 8.68 11.89 -6.70
CA THR A 276 7.91 12.13 -5.47
C THR A 276 6.92 11.02 -5.12
N GLY A 277 6.92 9.91 -5.86
CA GLY A 277 6.05 8.74 -5.62
C GLY A 277 5.69 8.04 -6.93
N VAL A 278 4.67 7.20 -6.98
CA VAL A 278 3.55 7.01 -6.03
C VAL A 278 3.39 5.54 -5.65
N LYS A 279 3.01 4.65 -6.62
CA LYS A 279 2.72 3.25 -6.33
C LYS A 279 2.99 2.35 -7.53
N THR A 280 3.63 1.21 -7.26
CA THR A 280 3.81 0.10 -8.21
C THR A 280 2.70 -0.94 -8.05
N GLY A 281 2.43 -1.71 -9.10
CA GLY A 281 1.54 -2.84 -9.09
C GLY A 281 1.99 -3.92 -10.07
N TYR A 282 1.79 -5.17 -9.70
CA TYR A 282 2.02 -6.32 -10.60
C TYR A 282 1.12 -7.50 -10.22
N THR A 283 0.48 -8.07 -11.21
CA THR A 283 -0.06 -9.44 -11.21
C THR A 283 0.12 -10.00 -12.62
N HIS A 284 0.06 -11.31 -12.80
CA HIS A 284 0.16 -11.90 -14.15
C HIS A 284 -0.88 -11.33 -15.15
N LYS A 285 -2.09 -11.02 -14.66
CA LYS A 285 -3.17 -10.48 -15.50
C LYS A 285 -3.06 -8.98 -15.75
N ALA A 286 -2.56 -8.21 -14.77
CA ALA A 286 -2.41 -6.75 -14.90
C ALA A 286 -1.16 -6.35 -15.67
N GLY A 287 -0.15 -7.21 -15.72
CA GLY A 287 1.19 -6.82 -16.12
C GLY A 287 1.84 -5.83 -15.14
N PRO A 288 3.03 -5.31 -15.45
CA PRO A 288 3.66 -4.26 -14.65
C PRO A 288 2.91 -2.93 -14.80
N CYS A 289 2.54 -2.33 -13.65
CA CYS A 289 1.82 -1.06 -13.55
C CYS A 289 2.58 -0.09 -12.64
N LEU A 290 2.62 1.18 -13.02
CA LEU A 290 3.25 2.24 -12.24
C LEU A 290 2.42 3.52 -12.30
N VAL A 291 2.10 4.05 -11.15
CA VAL A 291 1.71 5.44 -10.97
C VAL A 291 2.92 6.18 -10.45
N ALA A 292 3.44 7.09 -11.23
CA ALA A 292 4.64 7.89 -10.94
C ALA A 292 4.28 9.36 -10.75
N SER A 293 5.04 10.07 -9.92
CA SER A 293 5.01 11.53 -9.86
C SER A 293 6.42 12.08 -9.70
N ALA A 294 6.63 13.28 -10.24
CA ALA A 294 7.87 14.02 -10.09
C ALA A 294 7.62 15.52 -10.05
N THR A 295 8.50 16.25 -9.36
CA THR A 295 8.46 17.72 -9.25
C THR A 295 9.82 18.31 -9.62
N ARG A 296 9.83 19.28 -10.55
CA ARG A 296 11.01 20.06 -10.94
C ARG A 296 10.60 21.52 -11.16
N GLY A 297 11.38 22.47 -10.69
CA GLY A 297 11.12 23.89 -10.89
C GLY A 297 9.71 24.34 -10.45
N GLY A 298 9.21 23.80 -9.31
CA GLY A 298 7.86 24.13 -8.82
C GLY A 298 6.70 23.44 -9.59
N ARG A 299 6.99 22.73 -10.66
CA ARG A 299 6.02 22.02 -11.48
C ARG A 299 5.98 20.54 -11.11
N SER A 300 4.78 20.00 -10.95
CA SER A 300 4.53 18.59 -10.58
C SER A 300 3.77 17.87 -11.68
N LEU A 301 4.25 16.70 -12.08
CA LEU A 301 3.64 15.83 -13.08
C LEU A 301 3.25 14.50 -12.47
N ILE A 302 2.20 13.88 -13.03
CA ILE A 302 1.78 12.51 -12.75
C ILE A 302 1.80 11.74 -14.07
N ALA A 303 2.52 10.61 -14.09
CA ALA A 303 2.53 9.67 -15.19
C ALA A 303 1.96 8.33 -14.72
N VAL A 304 0.98 7.80 -15.45
CA VAL A 304 0.43 6.46 -15.19
C VAL A 304 0.78 5.59 -16.39
N VAL A 305 1.38 4.43 -16.13
CA VAL A 305 1.68 3.41 -17.13
C VAL A 305 1.10 2.07 -16.67
N LEU A 306 0.33 1.42 -17.53
CA LEU A 306 -0.36 0.16 -17.24
C LEU A 306 0.03 -0.88 -18.27
N ASP A 307 0.32 -2.10 -17.77
CA ASP A 307 0.70 -3.25 -18.57
C ASP A 307 1.89 -2.90 -19.48
N SER A 308 3.00 -2.53 -18.87
CA SER A 308 4.25 -2.16 -19.55
C SER A 308 5.35 -3.16 -19.27
N ARG A 309 6.02 -3.65 -20.31
CA ARG A 309 7.19 -4.52 -20.14
C ARG A 309 8.39 -3.82 -19.50
N ASP A 310 8.43 -2.48 -19.59
CA ASP A 310 9.40 -1.63 -18.88
C ASP A 310 8.74 -0.36 -18.36
N MET A 311 7.97 -0.53 -17.27
CA MET A 311 7.18 0.55 -16.66
C MET A 311 8.02 1.73 -16.18
N TYR A 312 9.29 1.50 -15.82
CA TYR A 312 10.15 2.57 -15.33
C TYR A 312 10.67 3.44 -16.47
N THR A 313 11.13 2.84 -17.58
CA THR A 313 11.56 3.59 -18.77
C THR A 313 10.39 4.34 -19.39
N ASP A 314 9.22 3.71 -19.49
CA ASP A 314 8.02 4.38 -20.01
C ASP A 314 7.61 5.59 -19.15
N ALA A 315 7.63 5.44 -17.82
CA ALA A 315 7.31 6.54 -16.92
C ALA A 315 8.34 7.69 -17.00
N LYS A 316 9.64 7.37 -17.11
CA LYS A 316 10.70 8.37 -17.32
C LYS A 316 10.47 9.15 -18.61
N ARG A 317 10.24 8.46 -19.73
CA ARG A 317 9.96 9.10 -21.03
C ARG A 317 8.77 10.06 -20.98
N LEU A 318 7.69 9.63 -20.32
CA LEU A 318 6.52 10.51 -20.13
C LEU A 318 6.85 11.74 -19.28
N LEU A 319 7.53 11.56 -18.16
CA LEU A 319 7.90 12.67 -17.28
C LEU A 319 8.88 13.63 -17.96
N ASP A 320 9.87 13.10 -18.70
CA ASP A 320 10.83 13.92 -19.47
C ASP A 320 10.10 14.70 -20.56
N LEU A 321 9.19 14.07 -21.31
CA LEU A 321 8.33 14.76 -22.28
C LEU A 321 7.58 15.94 -21.62
N GLY A 322 6.96 15.71 -20.46
CA GLY A 322 6.21 16.75 -19.76
C GLY A 322 7.08 17.88 -19.26
N PHE A 323 8.29 17.60 -18.74
CA PHE A 323 9.20 18.67 -18.29
C PHE A 323 9.88 19.41 -19.45
N ALA A 324 10.06 18.80 -20.60
CA ALA A 324 10.63 19.45 -21.80
C ALA A 324 9.62 20.31 -22.53
N SER A 325 8.33 20.06 -22.39
CA SER A 325 7.26 20.71 -23.16
C SER A 325 6.66 21.93 -22.47
N LEU A 326 7.22 22.31 -21.39
CA LEU A 326 6.71 23.27 -20.47
C LEU A 326 7.79 24.26 -20.12
#